data_b4fc96fdee7397bdefa5bdbe8755f747
#
_entry.id   b4fc96fdee7397bdefa5bdbe8755f747
#
_cell.length_a   1.000
_cell.length_b   1.000
_cell.length_c   1.000
_cell.angle_alpha   90.00
_cell.angle_beta   90.00
_cell.angle_gamma   90.00
#
_symmetry.space_group_name_H-M   'P 1'
#
loop_
_entity.id
_entity.type
_entity.pdbx_description
1 polymer ?
#
loop_
_entity_poly.entity_id
_entity_poly.type
_entity_poly.pdbx_seq_one_letter_code
_entity_poly.pdbx_strand_id
1 'polypeptide(L)'
;LATTALPPDTDADIARVTEALAMITPRWNVRIMLALSGPPLRYSELAAKVSWLQGGQLHPKLKSLCDAGLVERTEHTARHVTYGHTERGAALLPVLPLIVTWAEEYLETAERPLPAIEQIEDSLTLLTRRHAAALLWALKTREEVSGRALARIVMPDSDWTNVYPPLRQLVADGLVDTEGMGRPYRLSAAGDGLGPVLGTLSAWSAGQLLNQAAHHPVWGHPQAKPAAKPWVSSQSRPSPAGLPPGRTGEPAPVWHNRELFSHATALRPKTAVPVGGPRR
;
A
#
# COMPACT_ATOMS: atom_id res chain seq x y z
N LEU A 1 -19.46 -7.75 3.80
CA LEU A 1 -18.39 -8.15 2.87
C LEU A 1 -18.79 -9.46 2.24
N ALA A 2 -18.66 -9.60 0.89
CA ALA A 2 -18.90 -10.88 0.23
C ALA A 2 -17.78 -11.85 0.64
N THR A 3 -18.16 -13.04 1.04
CA THR A 3 -17.25 -14.12 1.42
C THR A 3 -16.59 -14.66 0.15
N THR A 4 -15.27 -14.82 0.15
CA THR A 4 -14.55 -15.46 -0.97
C THR A 4 -14.50 -16.99 -0.78
N ALA A 5 -14.05 -17.73 -1.77
CA ALA A 5 -13.77 -19.16 -1.63
C ALA A 5 -12.32 -19.43 -1.19
N LEU A 6 -11.68 -18.45 -0.54
CA LEU A 6 -10.38 -18.58 0.12
C LEU A 6 -10.55 -19.17 1.53
N PRO A 7 -9.45 -19.64 2.15
CA PRO A 7 -9.52 -20.08 3.55
C PRO A 7 -10.09 -18.97 4.47
N PRO A 8 -10.86 -19.32 5.51
CA PRO A 8 -11.52 -18.34 6.38
C PRO A 8 -10.56 -17.31 7.00
N ASP A 9 -9.35 -17.73 7.38
CA ASP A 9 -8.33 -16.82 7.92
C ASP A 9 -7.87 -15.81 6.87
N THR A 10 -7.74 -16.23 5.61
CA THR A 10 -7.40 -15.35 4.48
C THR A 10 -8.54 -14.38 4.19
N ASP A 11 -9.79 -14.83 4.22
CA ASP A 11 -10.96 -13.96 4.06
C ASP A 11 -11.03 -12.89 5.17
N ALA A 12 -10.82 -13.30 6.41
CA ALA A 12 -10.78 -12.39 7.54
C ALA A 12 -9.65 -11.36 7.41
N ASP A 13 -8.50 -11.78 6.90
CA ASP A 13 -7.34 -10.90 6.65
C ASP A 13 -7.63 -9.89 5.53
N ILE A 14 -8.15 -10.34 4.40
CA ILE A 14 -8.56 -9.47 3.29
C ILE A 14 -9.60 -8.43 3.77
N ALA A 15 -10.56 -8.86 4.60
CA ALA A 15 -11.57 -7.97 5.15
C ALA A 15 -10.95 -6.88 6.02
N ARG A 16 -10.03 -7.26 6.94
CA ARG A 16 -9.32 -6.32 7.83
C ARG A 16 -8.47 -5.33 7.04
N VAL A 17 -7.69 -5.81 6.06
CA VAL A 17 -6.85 -4.93 5.24
C VAL A 17 -7.69 -3.99 4.37
N THR A 18 -8.80 -4.48 3.81
CA THR A 18 -9.74 -3.65 3.06
C THR A 18 -10.34 -2.55 3.95
N GLU A 19 -10.71 -2.87 5.18
CA GLU A 19 -11.20 -1.89 6.15
C GLU A 19 -10.10 -0.89 6.52
N ALA A 20 -8.88 -1.34 6.78
CA ALA A 20 -7.72 -0.48 7.07
C ALA A 20 -7.47 0.53 5.94
N LEU A 21 -7.47 0.06 4.69
CA LEU A 21 -7.35 0.93 3.52
C LEU A 21 -8.50 1.94 3.43
N ALA A 22 -9.74 1.49 3.69
CA ALA A 22 -10.92 2.38 3.68
C ALA A 22 -10.85 3.49 4.75
N MET A 23 -10.18 3.28 5.87
CA MET A 23 -9.99 4.28 6.91
C MET A 23 -9.04 5.41 6.48
N ILE A 24 -7.97 5.08 5.73
CA ILE A 24 -6.90 6.03 5.38
C ILE A 24 -7.05 6.64 3.99
N THR A 25 -7.71 5.96 3.05
CA THR A 25 -7.86 6.44 1.66
C THR A 25 -8.73 7.68 1.51
N PRO A 26 -9.78 7.96 2.36
CA PRO A 26 -10.56 9.17 2.18
C PRO A 26 -9.67 10.40 2.13
N ARG A 27 -9.88 11.21 1.09
CA ARG A 27 -9.07 12.40 0.82
C ARG A 27 -8.84 13.22 2.10
N TRP A 28 -7.60 13.60 2.32
CA TRP A 28 -7.10 14.37 3.46
C TRP A 28 -6.86 13.57 4.76
N ASN A 29 -7.33 12.31 4.90
CA ASN A 29 -7.15 11.57 6.14
C ASN A 29 -5.67 11.38 6.47
N VAL A 30 -4.84 10.96 5.50
CA VAL A 30 -3.39 10.82 5.70
C VAL A 30 -2.75 12.14 6.07
N ARG A 31 -3.13 13.25 5.41
CA ARG A 31 -2.57 14.58 5.70
C ARG A 31 -2.92 15.05 7.09
N ILE A 32 -4.15 14.80 7.56
CA ILE A 32 -4.58 15.14 8.91
C ILE A 32 -3.80 14.30 9.93
N MET A 33 -3.64 13.00 9.69
CA MET A 33 -2.86 12.13 10.55
C MET A 33 -1.40 12.62 10.62
N LEU A 34 -0.76 12.95 9.51
CA LEU A 34 0.60 13.50 9.50
C LEU A 34 0.69 14.85 10.23
N ALA A 35 -0.33 15.71 10.11
CA ALA A 35 -0.37 16.98 10.84
C ALA A 35 -0.48 16.80 12.36
N LEU A 36 -1.06 15.67 12.80
CA LEU A 36 -1.15 15.28 14.22
C LEU A 36 0.10 14.54 14.72
N SER A 37 1.11 14.29 13.90
CA SER A 37 2.36 13.65 14.33
C SER A 37 3.07 14.58 15.30
N GLY A 38 3.11 14.18 16.58
CA GLY A 38 3.67 14.96 17.68
C GLY A 38 2.71 15.09 18.88
N PRO A 39 2.84 16.12 19.69
CA PRO A 39 1.95 16.33 20.83
C PRO A 39 0.52 16.62 20.37
N PRO A 40 -0.49 16.26 21.20
CA PRO A 40 -1.89 16.57 20.90
C PRO A 40 -2.13 18.05 20.65
N LEU A 41 -2.94 18.38 19.65
CA LEU A 41 -3.21 19.73 19.19
C LEU A 41 -4.64 20.15 19.50
N ARG A 42 -4.85 21.44 19.80
CA ARG A 42 -6.19 22.01 19.81
C ARG A 42 -6.74 22.09 18.37
N TYR A 43 -8.07 22.14 18.25
CA TYR A 43 -8.72 22.28 16.94
C TYR A 43 -8.17 23.46 16.13
N SER A 44 -7.97 24.63 16.78
CA SER A 44 -7.44 25.82 16.11
C SER A 44 -5.99 25.66 15.64
N GLU A 45 -5.15 24.96 16.41
CA GLU A 45 -3.78 24.68 16.06
C GLU A 45 -3.69 23.70 14.88
N LEU A 46 -4.53 22.66 14.90
CA LEU A 46 -4.64 21.73 13.79
C LEU A 46 -5.20 22.42 12.55
N ALA A 47 -6.24 23.23 12.68
CA ALA A 47 -6.79 24.01 11.56
C ALA A 47 -5.75 24.94 10.93
N ALA A 48 -4.89 25.55 11.72
CA ALA A 48 -3.77 26.35 11.22
C ALA A 48 -2.73 25.50 10.45
N LYS A 49 -2.43 24.28 10.92
CA LYS A 49 -1.53 23.35 10.21
C LYS A 49 -2.11 22.84 8.89
N VAL A 50 -3.43 22.64 8.81
CA VAL A 50 -4.13 22.17 7.61
C VAL A 50 -4.93 23.29 6.95
N SER A 51 -4.37 24.50 6.89
CA SER A 51 -5.00 25.73 6.39
C SER A 51 -5.48 25.63 4.92
N TRP A 52 -4.95 24.69 4.16
CA TRP A 52 -5.40 24.33 2.81
C TRP A 52 -6.76 23.63 2.79
N LEU A 53 -7.25 23.11 3.92
CA LEU A 53 -8.56 22.50 4.04
C LEU A 53 -9.62 23.59 4.31
N GLN A 54 -10.64 23.66 3.44
CA GLN A 54 -11.69 24.68 3.57
C GLN A 54 -12.44 24.56 4.90
N GLY A 55 -12.88 25.70 5.43
CA GLY A 55 -13.66 25.76 6.66
C GLY A 55 -14.85 24.80 6.63
N GLY A 56 -15.07 24.11 7.73
CA GLY A 56 -16.13 23.11 7.87
C GLY A 56 -15.76 21.69 7.43
N GLN A 57 -14.72 21.49 6.62
CA GLN A 57 -14.31 20.14 6.18
C GLN A 57 -13.48 19.38 7.22
N LEU A 58 -12.75 20.07 8.08
CA LEU A 58 -11.88 19.44 9.08
C LEU A 58 -12.67 18.65 10.12
N HIS A 59 -13.77 19.21 10.62
CA HIS A 59 -14.55 18.58 11.69
C HIS A 59 -15.12 17.19 11.29
N PRO A 60 -15.80 17.03 10.12
CA PRO A 60 -16.26 15.71 9.69
C PRO A 60 -15.12 14.70 9.51
N LYS A 61 -13.93 15.13 9.03
CA LYS A 61 -12.77 14.27 8.86
C LYS A 61 -12.19 13.82 10.21
N LEU A 62 -12.05 14.75 11.16
CA LEU A 62 -11.64 14.40 12.52
C LEU A 62 -12.61 13.44 13.18
N LYS A 63 -13.92 13.69 13.04
CA LYS A 63 -14.94 12.78 13.54
C LYS A 63 -14.76 11.38 12.94
N SER A 64 -14.62 11.28 11.62
CA SER A 64 -14.38 9.98 10.95
C SER A 64 -13.12 9.28 11.44
N LEU A 65 -12.01 10.00 11.67
CA LEU A 65 -10.77 9.43 12.20
C LEU A 65 -10.92 9.00 13.67
N CYS A 66 -11.70 9.73 14.47
CA CYS A 66 -12.04 9.34 15.84
C CYS A 66 -12.93 8.09 15.85
N ASP A 67 -13.97 8.06 15.02
CA ASP A 67 -14.88 6.91 14.89
C ASP A 67 -14.13 5.65 14.42
N ALA A 68 -13.08 5.82 13.59
CA ALA A 68 -12.17 4.74 13.16
C ALA A 68 -11.14 4.35 14.24
N GLY A 69 -11.09 5.05 15.38
CA GLY A 69 -10.14 4.78 16.46
C GLY A 69 -8.68 5.11 16.10
N LEU A 70 -8.44 5.98 15.12
CA LEU A 70 -7.09 6.42 14.71
C LEU A 70 -6.66 7.70 15.42
N VAL A 71 -7.63 8.54 15.79
CA VAL A 71 -7.44 9.81 16.48
C VAL A 71 -8.28 9.79 17.76
N GLU A 72 -7.72 10.28 18.85
CA GLU A 72 -8.45 10.49 20.08
C GLU A 72 -8.76 11.99 20.28
N ARG A 73 -9.93 12.23 20.86
CA ARG A 73 -10.38 13.55 21.27
C ARG A 73 -10.43 13.60 22.79
N THR A 74 -9.53 14.37 23.40
CA THR A 74 -9.41 14.48 24.85
C THR A 74 -9.96 15.81 25.34
N GLU A 75 -10.93 15.76 26.26
CA GLU A 75 -11.49 16.93 26.94
C GLU A 75 -10.77 17.16 28.28
N HIS A 76 -9.96 18.21 28.36
CA HIS A 76 -9.33 18.62 29.61
C HIS A 76 -10.25 19.53 30.45
N THR A 77 -10.99 20.38 29.76
CA THR A 77 -12.06 21.24 30.32
C THR A 77 -13.11 21.48 29.23
N ALA A 78 -14.28 22.05 29.58
CA ALA A 78 -15.33 22.39 28.63
C ALA A 78 -14.88 23.28 27.43
N ARG A 79 -13.74 23.97 27.59
CA ARG A 79 -13.16 24.86 26.55
C ARG A 79 -11.78 24.42 26.06
N HIS A 80 -11.24 23.33 26.60
CA HIS A 80 -9.93 22.81 26.24
C HIS A 80 -10.04 21.36 25.79
N VAL A 81 -10.12 21.20 24.48
CA VAL A 81 -10.17 19.91 23.78
C VAL A 81 -8.96 19.79 22.89
N THR A 82 -8.29 18.64 22.95
CA THR A 82 -7.15 18.31 22.09
C THR A 82 -7.42 17.06 21.27
N TYR A 83 -6.74 16.95 20.15
CA TYR A 83 -6.74 15.80 19.25
C TYR A 83 -5.32 15.25 19.14
N GLY A 84 -5.18 13.95 19.25
CA GLY A 84 -3.91 13.24 19.13
C GLY A 84 -4.11 11.88 18.48
N HIS A 85 -3.00 11.20 18.15
CA HIS A 85 -3.10 9.81 17.72
C HIS A 85 -3.48 8.91 18.90
N THR A 86 -4.35 7.94 18.64
CA THR A 86 -4.41 6.75 19.49
C THR A 86 -3.15 5.92 19.30
N GLU A 87 -2.89 4.95 20.17
CA GLU A 87 -1.82 3.96 19.96
C GLU A 87 -1.97 3.26 18.60
N ARG A 88 -3.21 2.87 18.25
CA ARG A 88 -3.55 2.27 16.96
C ARG A 88 -3.25 3.20 15.78
N GLY A 89 -3.58 4.49 15.89
CA GLY A 89 -3.29 5.48 14.86
C GLY A 89 -1.80 5.73 14.68
N ALA A 90 -1.05 5.84 15.78
CA ALA A 90 0.40 5.97 15.75
C ALA A 90 1.08 4.75 15.13
N ALA A 91 0.60 3.54 15.45
CA ALA A 91 1.12 2.29 14.89
C ALA A 91 0.87 2.13 13.37
N LEU A 92 -0.05 2.91 12.78
CA LEU A 92 -0.29 2.89 11.33
C LEU A 92 0.73 3.74 10.55
N LEU A 93 1.28 4.81 11.15
CA LEU A 93 2.17 5.74 10.45
C LEU A 93 3.37 5.07 9.75
N PRO A 94 4.02 4.03 10.31
CA PRO A 94 5.11 3.33 9.65
C PRO A 94 4.74 2.62 8.32
N VAL A 95 3.46 2.44 8.01
CA VAL A 95 3.02 1.91 6.70
C VAL A 95 3.24 2.94 5.59
N LEU A 96 3.13 4.22 5.89
CA LEU A 96 3.18 5.29 4.89
C LEU A 96 4.51 5.34 4.12
N PRO A 97 5.70 5.27 4.77
CA PRO A 97 6.98 5.18 4.05
C PRO A 97 7.08 3.96 3.13
N LEU A 98 6.49 2.80 3.50
CA LEU A 98 6.50 1.61 2.65
C LEU A 98 5.71 1.83 1.36
N ILE A 99 4.60 2.59 1.43
CA ILE A 99 3.82 2.98 0.24
C ILE A 99 4.66 3.87 -0.68
N VAL A 100 5.40 4.83 -0.12
CA VAL A 100 6.29 5.72 -0.90
C VAL A 100 7.38 4.91 -1.59
N THR A 101 8.09 4.07 -0.84
CA THR A 101 9.15 3.20 -1.39
C THR A 101 8.63 2.33 -2.53
N TRP A 102 7.45 1.74 -2.34
CA TRP A 102 6.80 0.96 -3.39
C TRP A 102 6.44 1.81 -4.61
N ALA A 103 5.89 3.01 -4.39
CA ALA A 103 5.52 3.91 -5.49
C ALA A 103 6.74 4.38 -6.28
N GLU A 104 7.84 4.73 -5.61
CA GLU A 104 9.09 5.14 -6.25
C GLU A 104 9.72 4.00 -7.08
N GLU A 105 9.58 2.75 -6.63
CA GLU A 105 10.14 1.60 -7.32
C GLU A 105 9.33 1.18 -8.54
N TYR A 106 7.99 1.18 -8.43
CA TYR A 106 7.11 0.51 -9.40
C TYR A 106 6.21 1.44 -10.20
N LEU A 107 5.92 2.66 -9.73
CA LEU A 107 5.07 3.58 -10.48
C LEU A 107 5.92 4.52 -11.35
N GLU A 108 5.35 4.91 -12.49
CA GLU A 108 6.01 5.89 -13.36
C GLU A 108 6.17 7.22 -12.61
N THR A 109 7.40 7.71 -12.59
CA THR A 109 7.67 9.05 -12.05
C THR A 109 7.15 10.08 -13.05
N ALA A 110 6.29 10.99 -12.61
CA ALA A 110 5.92 12.15 -13.40
C ALA A 110 7.18 12.95 -13.78
N GLU A 111 7.11 13.78 -14.83
CA GLU A 111 8.22 14.66 -15.25
C GLU A 111 8.79 15.50 -14.10
N ARG A 112 7.97 15.71 -13.08
CA ARG A 112 8.33 16.37 -11.82
C ARG A 112 8.08 15.41 -10.67
N PRO A 113 9.06 15.16 -9.77
CA PRO A 113 8.88 14.30 -8.61
C PRO A 113 7.65 14.76 -7.79
N LEU A 114 6.75 13.84 -7.51
CA LEU A 114 5.60 14.12 -6.64
C LEU A 114 6.05 14.18 -5.19
N PRO A 115 5.46 15.06 -4.38
CA PRO A 115 5.61 15.00 -2.93
C PRO A 115 5.17 13.63 -2.41
N ALA A 116 5.89 13.10 -1.43
CA ALA A 116 5.62 11.79 -0.85
C ALA A 116 4.15 11.59 -0.42
N ILE A 117 3.52 12.65 0.07
CA ILE A 117 2.10 12.60 0.48
C ILE A 117 1.15 12.36 -0.71
N GLU A 118 1.44 12.92 -1.88
CA GLU A 118 0.64 12.70 -3.09
C GLU A 118 0.86 11.29 -3.64
N GLN A 119 2.09 10.79 -3.58
CA GLN A 119 2.39 9.39 -3.92
C GLN A 119 1.59 8.43 -3.03
N ILE A 120 1.48 8.71 -1.73
CA ILE A 120 0.67 7.90 -0.80
C ILE A 120 -0.80 7.96 -1.20
N GLU A 121 -1.37 9.15 -1.40
CA GLU A 121 -2.80 9.31 -1.73
C GLU A 121 -3.15 8.62 -3.05
N ASP A 122 -2.32 8.76 -4.07
CA ASP A 122 -2.51 8.11 -5.38
C ASP A 122 -2.39 6.58 -5.26
N SER A 123 -1.38 6.10 -4.55
CA SER A 123 -1.18 4.67 -4.30
C SER A 123 -2.36 4.05 -3.54
N LEU A 124 -2.85 4.71 -2.51
CA LEU A 124 -4.03 4.27 -1.76
C LEU A 124 -5.26 4.17 -2.66
N THR A 125 -5.42 5.07 -3.63
CA THR A 125 -6.50 5.02 -4.60
C THR A 125 -6.45 3.76 -5.46
N LEU A 126 -5.26 3.30 -5.86
CA LEU A 126 -5.09 2.04 -6.58
C LEU A 126 -5.46 0.83 -5.71
N LEU A 127 -5.03 0.83 -4.45
CA LEU A 127 -5.24 -0.29 -3.53
C LEU A 127 -6.70 -0.43 -3.06
N THR A 128 -7.49 0.63 -3.14
CA THR A 128 -8.92 0.62 -2.76
C THR A 128 -9.87 0.36 -3.92
N ARG A 129 -9.36 0.00 -5.10
CA ARG A 129 -10.20 -0.46 -6.21
C ARG A 129 -11.08 -1.64 -5.76
N ARG A 130 -12.30 -1.67 -6.30
CA ARG A 130 -13.27 -2.72 -5.96
C ARG A 130 -12.65 -4.12 -6.17
N HIS A 131 -12.71 -4.96 -5.15
CA HIS A 131 -12.15 -6.32 -5.10
C HIS A 131 -10.62 -6.41 -5.26
N ALA A 132 -9.88 -5.28 -5.28
CA ALA A 132 -8.43 -5.30 -5.48
C ALA A 132 -7.72 -6.20 -4.48
N ALA A 133 -7.94 -6.02 -3.19
CA ALA A 133 -7.31 -6.84 -2.16
C ALA A 133 -7.56 -8.34 -2.40
N ALA A 134 -8.82 -8.76 -2.59
CA ALA A 134 -9.15 -10.18 -2.78
C ALA A 134 -8.53 -10.77 -4.06
N LEU A 135 -8.49 -10.00 -5.17
CA LEU A 135 -7.87 -10.43 -6.41
C LEU A 135 -6.35 -10.56 -6.27
N LEU A 136 -5.69 -9.59 -5.62
CA LEU A 136 -4.25 -9.63 -5.36
C LEU A 136 -3.89 -10.82 -4.46
N TRP A 137 -4.67 -11.09 -3.38
CA TRP A 137 -4.47 -12.27 -2.53
C TRP A 137 -4.64 -13.58 -3.31
N ALA A 138 -5.69 -13.69 -4.12
CA ALA A 138 -5.93 -14.88 -4.92
C ALA A 138 -4.79 -15.14 -5.93
N LEU A 139 -4.28 -14.09 -6.58
CA LEU A 139 -3.16 -14.19 -7.52
C LEU A 139 -1.85 -14.50 -6.81
N LYS A 140 -1.60 -13.90 -5.62
CA LYS A 140 -0.39 -14.17 -4.86
C LYS A 140 -0.30 -15.63 -4.40
N THR A 141 -1.43 -16.23 -4.04
CA THR A 141 -1.46 -17.63 -3.56
C THR A 141 -1.42 -18.67 -4.67
N ARG A 142 -1.71 -18.31 -5.92
CA ARG A 142 -1.89 -19.26 -7.02
C ARG A 142 -1.03 -19.01 -8.25
N GLU A 143 -0.19 -17.99 -8.22
CA GLU A 143 0.73 -17.58 -9.28
C GLU A 143 0.06 -17.19 -10.59
N GLU A 144 -0.59 -18.14 -11.31
CA GLU A 144 -1.33 -17.88 -12.55
C GLU A 144 -2.75 -18.43 -12.47
N VAL A 145 -3.75 -17.61 -12.80
CA VAL A 145 -5.17 -17.99 -12.66
C VAL A 145 -6.00 -17.43 -13.81
N SER A 146 -6.87 -18.27 -14.38
CA SER A 146 -7.84 -17.79 -15.37
C SER A 146 -8.88 -16.87 -14.74
N GLY A 147 -9.42 -15.89 -15.52
CA GLY A 147 -10.45 -14.97 -15.02
C GLY A 147 -11.68 -15.71 -14.46
N ARG A 148 -12.09 -16.83 -15.08
CA ARG A 148 -13.21 -17.64 -14.59
C ARG A 148 -12.91 -18.31 -13.24
N ALA A 149 -11.67 -18.76 -13.03
CA ALA A 149 -11.25 -19.31 -11.74
C ALA A 149 -11.16 -18.23 -10.66
N LEU A 150 -10.66 -17.03 -11.00
CA LEU A 150 -10.67 -15.86 -10.10
C LEU A 150 -12.09 -15.46 -9.70
N ALA A 151 -13.03 -15.47 -10.62
CA ALA A 151 -14.44 -15.20 -10.32
C ALA A 151 -14.99 -16.17 -9.26
N ARG A 152 -14.73 -17.46 -9.41
CA ARG A 152 -15.19 -18.48 -8.46
C ARG A 152 -14.55 -18.32 -7.07
N ILE A 153 -13.31 -17.80 -7.02
CA ILE A 153 -12.59 -17.58 -5.77
C ILE A 153 -13.08 -16.31 -5.09
N VAL A 154 -13.13 -15.19 -5.83
CA VAL A 154 -13.32 -13.85 -5.25
C VAL A 154 -14.78 -13.46 -5.17
N MET A 155 -15.62 -14.00 -6.05
CA MET A 155 -17.04 -13.64 -6.19
C MET A 155 -17.90 -14.91 -6.42
N PRO A 156 -17.89 -15.91 -5.52
CA PRO A 156 -18.54 -17.19 -5.74
C PRO A 156 -20.05 -17.05 -6.00
N ASP A 157 -20.70 -16.07 -5.39
CA ASP A 157 -22.14 -15.85 -5.47
C ASP A 157 -22.55 -14.88 -6.59
N SER A 158 -21.61 -14.48 -7.47
CA SER A 158 -21.84 -13.52 -8.54
C SER A 158 -21.66 -14.17 -9.91
N ASP A 159 -22.23 -13.54 -10.95
CA ASP A 159 -21.91 -13.94 -12.32
C ASP A 159 -20.40 -13.80 -12.56
N TRP A 160 -19.79 -14.83 -13.14
CA TRP A 160 -18.36 -14.90 -13.40
C TRP A 160 -17.83 -13.77 -14.28
N THR A 161 -18.69 -13.11 -15.07
CA THR A 161 -18.32 -11.97 -15.90
C THR A 161 -18.00 -10.72 -15.08
N ASN A 162 -18.52 -10.63 -13.86
CA ASN A 162 -18.33 -9.48 -12.96
C ASN A 162 -16.88 -9.31 -12.47
N VAL A 163 -16.03 -10.33 -12.64
CA VAL A 163 -14.60 -10.25 -12.28
C VAL A 163 -13.78 -9.42 -13.28
N TYR A 164 -14.24 -9.35 -14.56
CA TYR A 164 -13.42 -8.72 -15.60
C TYR A 164 -13.28 -7.20 -15.48
N PRO A 165 -14.30 -6.42 -15.11
CA PRO A 165 -14.09 -4.98 -14.91
C PRO A 165 -13.01 -4.67 -13.87
N PRO A 166 -13.02 -5.22 -12.64
CA PRO A 166 -11.94 -4.99 -11.69
C PRO A 166 -10.58 -5.56 -12.15
N LEU A 167 -10.54 -6.72 -12.83
CA LEU A 167 -9.29 -7.24 -13.40
C LEU A 167 -8.70 -6.30 -14.44
N ARG A 168 -9.53 -5.81 -15.40
CA ARG A 168 -9.06 -4.83 -16.39
C ARG A 168 -8.53 -3.56 -15.72
N GLN A 169 -9.15 -3.12 -14.63
CA GLN A 169 -8.67 -1.97 -13.88
C GLN A 169 -7.31 -2.26 -13.24
N LEU A 170 -7.11 -3.41 -12.61
CA LEU A 170 -5.83 -3.80 -12.03
C LEU A 170 -4.73 -3.98 -13.09
N VAL A 171 -5.09 -4.44 -14.30
CA VAL A 171 -4.15 -4.48 -15.42
C VAL A 171 -3.80 -3.07 -15.90
N ALA A 172 -4.78 -2.19 -16.03
CA ALA A 172 -4.56 -0.79 -16.40
C ALA A 172 -3.73 -0.03 -15.34
N ASP A 173 -3.92 -0.38 -14.05
CA ASP A 173 -3.14 0.15 -12.93
C ASP A 173 -1.75 -0.53 -12.81
N GLY A 174 -1.42 -1.50 -13.68
CA GLY A 174 -0.13 -2.19 -13.74
C GLY A 174 0.17 -3.14 -12.57
N LEU A 175 -0.85 -3.51 -11.78
CA LEU A 175 -0.69 -4.43 -10.65
C LEU A 175 -0.83 -5.90 -11.06
N VAL A 176 -1.44 -6.15 -12.20
CA VAL A 176 -1.72 -7.49 -12.73
C VAL A 176 -1.32 -7.55 -14.20
N ASP A 177 -0.69 -8.64 -14.61
CA ASP A 177 -0.33 -8.94 -15.99
C ASP A 177 -1.25 -9.98 -16.60
N THR A 178 -1.45 -9.89 -17.92
CA THR A 178 -2.05 -10.91 -18.75
C THR A 178 -1.52 -10.81 -20.18
N GLU A 179 -1.37 -11.94 -20.85
CA GLU A 179 -0.97 -11.99 -22.27
C GLU A 179 -2.11 -11.65 -23.25
N GLY A 180 -3.30 -11.34 -22.71
CA GLY A 180 -4.46 -10.96 -23.51
C GLY A 180 -5.74 -11.68 -23.16
N MET A 181 -6.76 -11.49 -23.99
CA MET A 181 -8.10 -12.02 -23.77
C MET A 181 -8.09 -13.56 -23.70
N GLY A 182 -8.67 -14.12 -22.63
CA GLY A 182 -8.73 -15.57 -22.41
C GLY A 182 -7.45 -16.19 -21.83
N ARG A 183 -6.38 -15.42 -21.69
CA ARG A 183 -5.15 -15.86 -21.02
C ARG A 183 -5.27 -15.75 -19.51
N PRO A 184 -4.44 -16.48 -18.76
CA PRO A 184 -4.39 -16.35 -17.31
C PRO A 184 -3.90 -14.97 -16.88
N TYR A 185 -4.20 -14.63 -15.64
CA TYR A 185 -3.75 -13.43 -14.94
C TYR A 185 -2.71 -13.83 -13.89
N ARG A 186 -1.71 -12.98 -13.69
CA ARG A 186 -0.68 -13.10 -12.65
C ARG A 186 -0.38 -11.74 -12.06
N LEU A 187 0.26 -11.71 -10.90
CA LEU A 187 0.77 -10.44 -10.38
C LEU A 187 1.87 -9.92 -11.31
N SER A 188 1.86 -8.61 -11.55
CA SER A 188 3.00 -7.92 -12.12
C SER A 188 4.10 -7.77 -11.06
N ALA A 189 5.28 -7.26 -11.45
CA ALA A 189 6.32 -6.88 -10.50
C ALA A 189 5.81 -5.86 -9.47
N ALA A 190 5.00 -4.88 -9.90
CA ALA A 190 4.40 -3.88 -9.02
C ALA A 190 3.38 -4.52 -8.06
N GLY A 191 2.56 -5.45 -8.54
CA GLY A 191 1.60 -6.16 -7.70
C GLY A 191 2.28 -7.06 -6.67
N ASP A 192 3.35 -7.75 -7.05
CA ASP A 192 4.14 -8.59 -6.14
C ASP A 192 4.92 -7.75 -5.11
N GLY A 193 5.43 -6.61 -5.54
CA GLY A 193 6.13 -5.62 -4.71
C GLY A 193 5.27 -5.00 -3.59
N LEU A 194 3.94 -5.16 -3.62
CA LEU A 194 3.05 -4.72 -2.55
C LEU A 194 3.19 -5.55 -1.25
N GLY A 195 3.94 -6.63 -1.26
CA GLY A 195 4.11 -7.51 -0.10
C GLY A 195 4.40 -6.78 1.21
N PRO A 196 5.41 -5.90 1.29
CA PRO A 196 5.70 -5.14 2.52
C PRO A 196 4.54 -4.26 2.98
N VAL A 197 3.82 -3.61 2.06
CA VAL A 197 2.66 -2.75 2.38
C VAL A 197 1.50 -3.58 2.91
N LEU A 198 1.09 -4.60 2.16
CA LEU A 198 -0.08 -5.42 2.51
C LEU A 198 0.17 -6.30 3.73
N GLY A 199 1.38 -6.85 3.88
CA GLY A 199 1.78 -7.60 5.07
C GLY A 199 1.80 -6.73 6.33
N THR A 200 2.27 -5.49 6.23
CA THR A 200 2.30 -4.55 7.36
C THR A 200 0.89 -4.07 7.72
N LEU A 201 0.03 -3.80 6.73
CA LEU A 201 -1.38 -3.48 6.97
C LEU A 201 -2.14 -4.63 7.63
N SER A 202 -1.85 -5.87 7.21
CA SER A 202 -2.42 -7.06 7.83
C SER A 202 -2.00 -7.19 9.29
N ALA A 203 -0.70 -7.11 9.59
CA ALA A 203 -0.18 -7.16 10.96
C ALA A 203 -0.79 -6.05 11.83
N TRP A 204 -0.81 -4.81 11.34
CA TRP A 204 -1.42 -3.66 12.02
C TRP A 204 -2.92 -3.90 12.30
N SER A 205 -3.68 -4.32 11.29
CA SER A 205 -5.13 -4.53 11.42
C SER A 205 -5.49 -5.67 12.38
N ALA A 206 -4.59 -6.65 12.53
CA ALA A 206 -4.69 -7.74 13.49
C ALA A 206 -4.19 -7.36 14.91
N GLY A 207 -3.71 -6.13 15.12
CA GLY A 207 -3.11 -5.70 16.39
C GLY A 207 -1.77 -6.38 16.71
N GLN A 208 -1.09 -6.89 15.68
CA GLN A 208 0.21 -7.55 15.80
C GLN A 208 1.35 -6.53 15.68
N LEU A 209 2.53 -6.92 16.14
CA LEU A 209 3.75 -6.12 15.95
C LEU A 209 4.10 -6.05 14.45
N LEU A 210 4.45 -4.87 13.97
CA LEU A 210 4.74 -4.64 12.53
C LEU A 210 5.91 -5.47 12.01
N ASN A 211 6.86 -5.88 12.87
CA ASN A 211 7.95 -6.79 12.50
C ASN A 211 7.47 -8.19 12.11
N GLN A 212 6.24 -8.57 12.46
CA GLN A 212 5.63 -9.83 12.04
C GLN A 212 5.15 -9.82 10.59
N ALA A 213 5.05 -8.64 9.95
CA ALA A 213 4.68 -8.50 8.53
C ALA A 213 5.56 -9.34 7.60
N ALA A 214 6.86 -9.47 7.90
CA ALA A 214 7.78 -10.29 7.14
C ALA A 214 7.46 -11.80 7.18
N HIS A 215 6.71 -12.25 8.17
CA HIS A 215 6.27 -13.64 8.35
C HIS A 215 4.82 -13.87 7.91
N HIS A 216 4.21 -12.87 7.25
CA HIS A 216 2.84 -13.01 6.76
C HIS A 216 2.74 -14.21 5.79
N PRO A 217 1.76 -15.13 5.96
CA PRO A 217 1.70 -16.38 5.19
C PRO A 217 1.58 -16.18 3.68
N VAL A 218 0.99 -15.06 3.25
CA VAL A 218 0.79 -14.73 1.82
C VAL A 218 1.76 -13.63 1.37
N TRP A 219 1.95 -12.58 2.17
CA TRP A 219 2.70 -11.38 1.81
C TRP A 219 4.07 -11.27 2.48
N GLY A 220 4.46 -12.26 3.28
CA GLY A 220 5.82 -12.32 3.84
C GLY A 220 6.87 -12.36 2.73
N HIS A 221 8.08 -11.98 3.07
CA HIS A 221 9.20 -12.05 2.11
C HIS A 221 9.27 -13.46 1.55
N PRO A 222 9.38 -13.65 0.22
CA PRO A 222 9.71 -14.96 -0.30
C PRO A 222 11.00 -15.39 0.40
N GLN A 223 10.94 -16.51 1.13
CA GLN A 223 12.15 -17.14 1.58
C GLN A 223 13.00 -17.28 0.33
N ALA A 224 14.20 -16.66 0.35
CA ALA A 224 15.11 -16.75 -0.78
C ALA A 224 15.18 -18.22 -1.17
N LYS A 225 14.64 -18.55 -2.36
CA LYS A 225 14.69 -19.89 -2.91
C LYS A 225 16.15 -20.30 -2.75
N PRO A 226 16.52 -21.40 -2.06
CA PRO A 226 17.91 -21.75 -1.84
C PRO A 226 18.55 -21.71 -3.20
N ALA A 227 19.53 -20.81 -3.36
CA ALA A 227 20.22 -20.63 -4.63
C ALA A 227 20.64 -22.01 -5.10
N ALA A 228 20.15 -22.42 -6.28
CA ALA A 228 20.55 -23.67 -6.89
C ALA A 228 22.07 -23.69 -6.81
N LYS A 229 22.61 -24.69 -6.12
CA LYS A 229 24.06 -24.81 -5.91
C LYS A 229 24.76 -24.57 -7.25
N PRO A 230 25.60 -23.54 -7.37
CA PRO A 230 26.33 -23.36 -8.60
C PRO A 230 27.14 -24.63 -8.82
N TRP A 231 27.00 -25.23 -10.00
CA TRP A 231 27.86 -26.28 -10.49
C TRP A 231 29.31 -25.78 -10.35
N VAL A 232 30.04 -26.36 -9.41
CA VAL A 232 31.43 -26.02 -9.14
C VAL A 232 32.25 -26.46 -10.33
N SER A 233 32.53 -25.57 -11.26
CA SER A 233 33.70 -25.65 -12.12
C SER A 233 34.88 -25.16 -11.30
N SER A 234 35.62 -26.14 -10.83
CA SER A 234 36.92 -25.90 -10.21
C SER A 234 37.86 -25.22 -11.19
N GLN A 235 38.21 -23.97 -10.95
CA GLN A 235 39.55 -23.48 -11.25
C GLN A 235 39.88 -22.25 -10.38
N SER A 236 40.97 -22.41 -9.69
CA SER A 236 41.61 -21.56 -8.70
C SER A 236 42.11 -20.23 -9.26
N ARG A 237 42.00 -19.14 -8.49
CA ARG A 237 43.17 -18.34 -8.06
C ARG A 237 42.78 -17.26 -7.06
N PRO A 238 43.56 -17.07 -5.99
CA PRO A 238 43.30 -15.99 -5.02
C PRO A 238 44.07 -14.72 -5.40
N SER A 239 43.50 -13.57 -5.09
CA SER A 239 44.23 -12.33 -4.86
C SER A 239 43.41 -11.33 -4.02
N PRO A 240 44.10 -10.45 -3.29
CA PRO A 240 43.66 -10.03 -1.98
C PRO A 240 43.04 -8.62 -1.91
N ALA A 241 42.35 -8.40 -0.80
CA ALA A 241 42.17 -7.15 -0.09
C ALA A 241 41.58 -5.89 -0.79
N GLY A 242 40.40 -5.52 -0.34
CA GLY A 242 39.83 -4.21 -0.52
C GLY A 242 38.48 -4.16 0.17
N LEU A 243 38.44 -3.81 1.46
CA LEU A 243 37.21 -3.50 2.18
C LEU A 243 36.62 -2.21 1.64
N PRO A 244 35.37 -2.17 1.21
CA PRO A 244 34.66 -0.90 1.04
C PRO A 244 34.10 -0.43 2.40
N PRO A 245 34.07 0.90 2.64
CA PRO A 245 33.58 1.48 3.89
C PRO A 245 32.07 1.27 4.04
N GLY A 246 31.68 1.04 5.30
CA GLY A 246 30.30 0.80 5.68
C GLY A 246 29.35 1.92 5.23
N ARG A 247 28.22 1.53 4.65
CA ARG A 247 27.07 2.40 4.48
C ARG A 247 26.48 2.65 5.86
N THR A 248 26.68 3.84 6.36
CA THR A 248 25.90 4.39 7.45
C THR A 248 24.44 4.41 7.07
N GLY A 249 23.58 3.83 7.91
CA GLY A 249 22.14 3.79 7.70
C GLY A 249 21.60 5.20 7.47
N GLU A 250 20.89 5.37 6.38
CA GLU A 250 20.16 6.59 6.07
C GLU A 250 19.05 6.77 7.12
N PRO A 251 18.94 7.95 7.76
CA PRO A 251 17.87 8.20 8.73
C PRO A 251 16.51 8.14 8.01
N ALA A 252 15.51 7.60 8.70
CA ALA A 252 14.13 7.56 8.22
C ALA A 252 13.67 8.96 7.78
N PRO A 253 12.87 9.07 6.70
CA PRO A 253 12.45 10.36 6.17
C PRO A 253 11.70 11.18 7.21
N VAL A 254 12.23 12.36 7.51
CA VAL A 254 11.60 13.33 8.42
C VAL A 254 10.62 14.16 7.60
N TRP A 255 9.33 13.99 7.89
CA TRP A 255 8.26 14.72 7.21
C TRP A 255 8.28 16.21 7.57
N HIS A 256 8.59 17.08 6.62
CA HIS A 256 8.54 18.51 6.79
C HIS A 256 7.22 19.07 6.28
N ASN A 257 6.59 19.96 7.03
CA ASN A 257 5.29 20.59 6.68
C ASN A 257 5.25 21.25 5.28
N ARG A 258 6.41 21.51 4.66
CA ARG A 258 6.50 22.13 3.33
C ARG A 258 6.08 21.20 2.19
N GLU A 259 6.12 19.87 2.41
CA GLU A 259 5.81 18.85 1.39
C GLU A 259 4.32 18.52 1.27
N LEU A 260 3.50 19.07 2.20
CA LEU A 260 2.08 18.79 2.28
C LEU A 260 1.21 19.55 1.26
N PHE A 261 1.76 20.41 0.39
CA PHE A 261 0.97 21.42 -0.30
C PHE A 261 1.14 21.52 -1.84
N SER A 262 1.68 20.51 -2.50
CA SER A 262 1.79 20.51 -3.97
C SER A 262 0.62 19.77 -4.62
N HIS A 263 0.12 20.28 -5.74
CA HIS A 263 -0.88 19.63 -6.57
C HIS A 263 -0.21 19.09 -7.83
N ALA A 264 -0.24 17.79 -8.04
CA ALA A 264 0.32 17.13 -9.22
C ALA A 264 -0.61 16.05 -9.80
N THR A 265 -0.30 15.60 -10.99
CA THR A 265 -1.09 14.64 -11.79
C THR A 265 -0.87 13.20 -11.28
N ALA A 266 -1.90 12.37 -11.38
CA ALA A 266 -1.88 10.97 -10.92
C ALA A 266 -0.72 10.14 -11.51
N LEU A 267 -0.13 9.29 -10.68
CA LEU A 267 0.92 8.35 -11.07
C LEU A 267 0.36 7.23 -11.97
N ARG A 268 1.15 6.83 -12.97
CA ARG A 268 0.87 5.66 -13.81
C ARG A 268 1.90 4.56 -13.57
N PRO A 269 1.52 3.28 -13.72
CA PRO A 269 2.47 2.16 -13.63
C PRO A 269 3.55 2.25 -14.72
N LYS A 270 4.76 1.81 -14.42
CA LYS A 270 5.83 1.66 -15.42
C LYS A 270 5.47 0.49 -16.33
N THR A 271 4.96 0.77 -17.53
CA THR A 271 4.71 -0.25 -18.54
C THR A 271 6.01 -0.60 -19.26
N ALA A 272 6.30 -1.91 -19.39
CA ALA A 272 7.38 -2.35 -20.24
C ALA A 272 7.08 -1.93 -21.69
N VAL A 273 7.97 -1.16 -22.31
CA VAL A 273 7.84 -0.72 -23.70
C VAL A 273 7.90 -1.94 -24.60
N PRO A 274 6.88 -2.23 -25.44
CA PRO A 274 7.01 -3.29 -26.42
C PRO A 274 8.05 -2.88 -27.46
N VAL A 275 9.11 -3.68 -27.59
CA VAL A 275 10.10 -3.53 -28.67
C VAL A 275 9.36 -3.67 -30.00
N GLY A 276 9.28 -2.60 -30.76
CA GLY A 276 8.58 -2.52 -32.02
C GLY A 276 9.17 -3.48 -33.05
N GLY A 277 8.35 -4.42 -33.52
CA GLY A 277 8.64 -5.20 -34.72
C GLY A 277 8.39 -4.36 -35.96
N PRO A 278 9.10 -4.64 -37.08
CA PRO A 278 9.03 -3.82 -38.28
C PRO A 278 7.67 -3.90 -38.98
N ARG A 279 7.12 -2.75 -39.34
CA ARG A 279 5.96 -2.65 -40.23
C ARG A 279 6.33 -3.14 -41.64
N ARG A 280 5.57 -4.06 -42.16
CA ARG A 280 5.32 -4.25 -43.59
C ARG A 280 3.90 -3.84 -43.93
#